data_08e64403e190b6e9c4f57a6160d926ab
#
_entry.id   08e64403e190b6e9c4f57a6160d926ab
#
_cell.length_a   1.000
_cell.length_b   1.000
_cell.length_c   1.000
_cell.angle_alpha   90.00
_cell.angle_beta   90.00
_cell.angle_gamma   90.00
#
_symmetry.space_group_name_H-M   'P 1'
#
loop_
_entity.id
_entity.type
_entity.pdbx_description
1 polymer ?
#
loop_
_entity_poly.entity_id
_entity_poly.type
_entity_poly.pdbx_seq_one_letter_code
_entity_poly.pdbx_strand_id
1 'polypeptide(L)'
;MRNAWLRWILLGAPALIAAGCAAYPDQAATRQFAEKLVSEDFSAPTPALLKRLAQDRSQQICSKIGGAELTPAEADEVLKLARASIKYPQSGKLIGDWKAGDTLAHDGAGDRIQGGKLEQRRENGGLCQNCHALEPGEVNVGNVGPSLTGYGAQRGNSEAIVKYTYEKIYNAWAYLPCSNMPRLGATGHLTPEQVAHLVAYLIDPQSAVNRR
;
A
#
# COMPACT_ATOMS: atom_id res chain seq x y z
N MET A 1 44.73 -59.43 -21.81
CA MET A 1 43.67 -59.49 -20.82
C MET A 1 43.14 -58.05 -20.70
N ARG A 2 42.01 -57.77 -21.35
CA ARG A 2 41.44 -56.41 -21.61
C ARG A 2 40.43 -56.08 -20.55
N ASN A 3 40.62 -54.89 -19.95
CA ASN A 3 39.89 -54.32 -18.83
C ASN A 3 38.33 -54.27 -19.02
N ALA A 4 37.63 -55.15 -18.36
CA ALA A 4 36.14 -55.21 -18.35
C ALA A 4 35.50 -54.37 -17.23
N TRP A 5 36.24 -53.45 -16.59
CA TRP A 5 35.76 -52.72 -15.39
C TRP A 5 35.29 -51.29 -15.66
N LEU A 6 35.29 -50.80 -16.91
CA LEU A 6 34.98 -49.41 -17.21
C LEU A 6 33.56 -49.18 -17.81
N ARG A 7 32.65 -50.12 -17.69
CA ARG A 7 31.31 -50.01 -18.34
C ARG A 7 30.13 -49.84 -17.42
N TRP A 8 30.32 -49.69 -16.12
CA TRP A 8 29.22 -49.61 -15.14
C TRP A 8 29.01 -48.25 -14.47
N ILE A 9 29.70 -47.16 -14.86
CA ILE A 9 29.63 -45.84 -14.17
C ILE A 9 28.82 -44.79 -14.95
N LEU A 10 28.16 -45.13 -16.05
CA LEU A 10 27.42 -44.13 -16.86
C LEU A 10 25.92 -44.30 -16.94
N LEU A 11 25.28 -45.09 -16.08
CA LEU A 11 23.82 -45.28 -16.09
C LEU A 11 23.09 -44.92 -14.77
N GLY A 12 23.74 -44.17 -13.88
CA GLY A 12 23.18 -43.90 -12.52
C GLY A 12 22.95 -42.45 -12.17
N ALA A 13 22.87 -41.50 -13.09
CA ALA A 13 22.73 -40.11 -12.73
C ALA A 13 21.94 -39.21 -13.70
N PRO A 14 20.64 -39.47 -13.91
CA PRO A 14 19.74 -38.35 -14.15
C PRO A 14 18.38 -38.47 -13.44
N ALA A 15 18.29 -39.10 -12.27
CA ALA A 15 17.00 -39.29 -11.58
C ALA A 15 16.80 -38.44 -10.31
N LEU A 16 17.73 -37.51 -9.99
CA LEU A 16 17.67 -36.74 -8.72
C LEU A 16 17.51 -35.21 -8.88
N ILE A 17 17.22 -34.71 -10.07
CA ILE A 17 17.01 -33.23 -10.25
C ILE A 17 15.53 -32.84 -10.47
N ALA A 18 14.59 -33.77 -10.40
CA ALA A 18 13.17 -33.48 -10.65
C ALA A 18 12.32 -33.25 -9.38
N ALA A 19 12.91 -33.18 -8.18
CA ALA A 19 12.14 -33.03 -6.93
C ALA A 19 12.28 -31.66 -6.25
N GLY A 20 12.70 -30.63 -6.96
CA GLY A 20 12.97 -29.30 -6.41
C GLY A 20 11.96 -28.22 -6.75
N CYS A 21 10.89 -28.49 -7.49
CA CYS A 21 9.75 -27.56 -7.57
C CYS A 21 8.84 -27.85 -6.38
N ALA A 22 9.10 -27.19 -5.23
CA ALA A 22 8.10 -27.12 -4.18
C ALA A 22 6.82 -26.58 -4.82
N ALA A 23 5.81 -27.41 -4.94
CA ALA A 23 4.49 -26.97 -5.38
C ALA A 23 4.08 -25.83 -4.44
N TYR A 24 3.76 -24.66 -5.00
CA TYR A 24 3.16 -23.59 -4.22
C TYR A 24 1.95 -24.17 -3.47
N PRO A 25 1.82 -23.90 -2.17
CA PRO A 25 0.69 -24.41 -1.42
C PRO A 25 -0.61 -24.00 -2.12
N ASP A 26 -1.58 -24.92 -2.15
CA ASP A 26 -2.90 -24.64 -2.69
C ASP A 26 -3.47 -23.35 -2.09
N GLN A 27 -4.03 -22.50 -2.95
CA GLN A 27 -4.58 -21.21 -2.54
C GLN A 27 -5.64 -21.35 -1.45
N ALA A 28 -6.47 -22.40 -1.52
CA ALA A 28 -7.50 -22.67 -0.53
C ALA A 28 -6.88 -23.04 0.83
N ALA A 29 -5.87 -23.91 0.83
CA ALA A 29 -5.14 -24.29 2.04
C ALA A 29 -4.40 -23.11 2.67
N THR A 30 -3.77 -22.26 1.84
CA THR A 30 -3.09 -21.05 2.31
C THR A 30 -4.07 -20.07 2.94
N ARG A 31 -5.24 -19.89 2.33
CA ARG A 31 -6.29 -19.02 2.87
C ARG A 31 -6.83 -19.55 4.20
N GLN A 32 -7.16 -20.84 4.28
CA GLN A 32 -7.62 -21.47 5.53
C GLN A 32 -6.59 -21.33 6.64
N PHE A 33 -5.31 -21.52 6.32
CA PHE A 33 -4.23 -21.33 7.29
C PHE A 33 -4.16 -19.87 7.78
N ALA A 34 -4.24 -18.90 6.87
CA ALA A 34 -4.25 -17.48 7.22
C ALA A 34 -5.46 -17.10 8.08
N GLU A 35 -6.66 -17.57 7.72
CA GLU A 35 -7.90 -17.34 8.49
C GLU A 35 -7.79 -17.93 9.89
N LYS A 36 -7.22 -19.13 10.02
CA LYS A 36 -6.96 -19.79 11.31
C LYS A 36 -6.00 -18.93 12.15
N LEU A 37 -4.85 -18.51 11.62
CA LEU A 37 -3.89 -17.67 12.33
C LEU A 37 -4.54 -16.38 12.83
N VAL A 38 -5.30 -15.70 11.95
CA VAL A 38 -6.00 -14.47 12.32
C VAL A 38 -6.98 -14.73 13.48
N SER A 39 -7.74 -15.83 13.43
CA SER A 39 -8.71 -16.16 14.50
C SER A 39 -8.04 -16.54 15.84
N GLU A 40 -6.85 -17.13 15.81
CA GLU A 40 -6.08 -17.52 16.99
C GLU A 40 -5.34 -16.33 17.62
N ASP A 41 -4.69 -15.50 16.79
CA ASP A 41 -3.89 -14.36 17.24
C ASP A 41 -4.74 -13.18 17.72
N PHE A 42 -5.96 -13.03 17.18
CA PHE A 42 -6.92 -11.98 17.56
C PHE A 42 -8.10 -12.54 18.35
N SER A 43 -7.83 -13.25 19.43
CA SER A 43 -8.81 -13.98 20.26
C SER A 43 -9.86 -13.12 20.95
N ALA A 44 -9.64 -11.80 21.06
CA ALA A 44 -10.60 -10.84 21.65
C ALA A 44 -10.81 -9.63 20.74
N PRO A 45 -11.23 -9.81 19.46
CA PRO A 45 -11.34 -8.71 18.52
C PRO A 45 -12.52 -7.81 18.87
N THR A 46 -12.30 -6.48 18.84
CA THR A 46 -13.39 -5.51 18.85
C THR A 46 -14.10 -5.49 17.49
N PRO A 47 -15.38 -5.02 17.39
CA PRO A 47 -16.06 -4.86 16.11
C PRO A 47 -15.26 -4.00 15.09
N ALA A 48 -14.56 -2.96 15.58
CA ALA A 48 -13.72 -2.11 14.76
C ALA A 48 -12.52 -2.87 14.17
N LEU A 49 -11.88 -3.74 14.97
CA LEU A 49 -10.78 -4.57 14.50
C LEU A 49 -11.25 -5.62 13.50
N LEU A 50 -12.37 -6.31 13.77
CA LEU A 50 -12.95 -7.27 12.83
C LEU A 50 -13.23 -6.64 11.46
N LYS A 51 -13.76 -5.41 11.45
CA LYS A 51 -13.98 -4.66 10.21
C LYS A 51 -12.67 -4.39 9.45
N ARG A 52 -11.56 -4.14 10.16
CA ARG A 52 -10.24 -3.93 9.53
C ARG A 52 -9.60 -5.21 9.01
N LEU A 53 -9.85 -6.35 9.65
CA LEU A 53 -9.35 -7.64 9.21
C LEU A 53 -10.11 -8.19 8.00
N ALA A 54 -11.36 -7.76 7.80
CA ALA A 54 -12.15 -8.17 6.65
C ALA A 54 -11.67 -7.46 5.38
N GLN A 55 -11.33 -8.25 4.36
CA GLN A 55 -10.99 -7.71 3.05
C GLN A 55 -12.25 -7.17 2.34
N ASP A 56 -12.16 -5.95 1.83
CA ASP A 56 -13.17 -5.44 0.89
C ASP A 56 -13.03 -6.10 -0.51
N ARG A 57 -13.99 -5.86 -1.39
CA ARG A 57 -14.01 -6.48 -2.73
C ARG A 57 -12.74 -6.14 -3.54
N SER A 58 -12.26 -4.90 -3.47
CA SER A 58 -11.03 -4.50 -4.16
C SER A 58 -9.81 -5.25 -3.62
N GLN A 59 -9.71 -5.42 -2.29
CA GLN A 59 -8.64 -6.20 -1.67
C GLN A 59 -8.70 -7.66 -2.06
N GLN A 60 -9.90 -8.27 -2.13
CA GLN A 60 -10.07 -9.64 -2.59
C GLN A 60 -9.55 -9.84 -4.02
N ILE A 61 -9.83 -8.90 -4.92
CA ILE A 61 -9.31 -8.92 -6.28
C ILE A 61 -7.78 -8.81 -6.29
N CYS A 62 -7.24 -7.85 -5.52
CA CYS A 62 -5.81 -7.57 -5.49
C CYS A 62 -4.98 -8.60 -4.72
N SER A 63 -5.59 -9.42 -3.87
CA SER A 63 -4.91 -10.44 -3.05
C SER A 63 -4.82 -11.79 -3.76
N LYS A 64 -4.75 -11.82 -5.09
CA LYS A 64 -4.54 -13.06 -5.82
C LYS A 64 -3.18 -13.66 -5.46
N ILE A 65 -3.21 -14.88 -4.92
CA ILE A 65 -1.99 -15.60 -4.55
C ILE A 65 -1.26 -16.05 -5.81
N GLY A 66 0.07 -15.98 -5.78
CA GLY A 66 0.90 -16.44 -6.90
C GLY A 66 1.17 -15.37 -7.96
N GLY A 67 0.83 -14.10 -7.71
CA GLY A 67 1.15 -12.99 -8.63
C GLY A 67 0.39 -13.05 -9.94
N ALA A 68 -0.78 -13.69 -9.98
CA ALA A 68 -1.60 -13.70 -11.17
C ALA A 68 -1.97 -12.28 -11.59
N GLU A 69 -1.75 -11.95 -12.86
CA GLU A 69 -2.09 -10.66 -13.41
C GLU A 69 -3.60 -10.40 -13.33
N LEU A 70 -3.97 -9.13 -13.15
CA LEU A 70 -5.36 -8.72 -13.20
C LEU A 70 -5.87 -8.82 -14.64
N THR A 71 -7.05 -9.38 -14.81
CA THR A 71 -7.77 -9.24 -16.07
C THR A 71 -8.21 -7.78 -16.26
N PRO A 72 -8.43 -7.31 -17.51
CA PRO A 72 -8.95 -5.96 -17.75
C PRO A 72 -10.25 -5.67 -16.98
N ALA A 73 -11.17 -6.63 -16.91
CA ALA A 73 -12.42 -6.47 -16.18
C ALA A 73 -12.21 -6.29 -14.66
N GLU A 74 -11.28 -7.02 -14.07
CA GLU A 74 -10.92 -6.88 -12.65
C GLU A 74 -10.24 -5.53 -12.36
N ALA A 75 -9.35 -5.09 -13.26
CA ALA A 75 -8.73 -3.78 -13.15
C ALA A 75 -9.78 -2.67 -13.20
N ASP A 76 -10.73 -2.75 -14.13
CA ASP A 76 -11.85 -1.79 -14.25
C ASP A 76 -12.76 -1.82 -13.02
N GLU A 77 -13.04 -3.01 -12.45
CA GLU A 77 -13.83 -3.13 -11.21
C GLU A 77 -13.12 -2.42 -10.05
N VAL A 78 -11.81 -2.66 -9.87
CA VAL A 78 -11.01 -1.99 -8.82
C VAL A 78 -11.01 -0.48 -9.00
N LEU A 79 -10.77 0.03 -10.22
CA LEU A 79 -10.83 1.46 -10.54
C LEU A 79 -12.19 2.07 -10.18
N LYS A 80 -13.28 1.41 -10.58
CA LYS A 80 -14.64 1.86 -10.31
C LYS A 80 -14.93 1.94 -8.81
N LEU A 81 -14.60 0.88 -8.06
CA LEU A 81 -14.79 0.83 -6.61
C LEU A 81 -13.92 1.89 -5.90
N ALA A 82 -12.67 2.06 -6.33
CA ALA A 82 -11.77 3.02 -5.74
C ALA A 82 -12.26 4.47 -5.97
N ARG A 83 -12.68 4.81 -7.18
CA ARG A 83 -13.24 6.14 -7.50
C ARG A 83 -14.52 6.42 -6.71
N ALA A 84 -15.41 5.44 -6.58
CA ALA A 84 -16.63 5.56 -5.79
C ALA A 84 -16.39 5.74 -4.29
N SER A 85 -15.22 5.36 -3.78
CA SER A 85 -14.85 5.49 -2.35
C SER A 85 -14.38 6.90 -1.98
N ILE A 86 -14.05 7.75 -2.96
CA ILE A 86 -13.45 9.07 -2.71
C ILE A 86 -14.48 9.98 -2.06
N LYS A 87 -14.11 10.56 -0.93
CA LYS A 87 -14.86 11.60 -0.25
C LYS A 87 -14.02 12.86 -0.20
N TYR A 88 -14.67 14.00 -0.33
CA TYR A 88 -14.03 15.30 -0.29
C TYR A 88 -14.31 16.00 1.05
N PRO A 89 -13.48 16.99 1.44
CA PRO A 89 -13.72 17.79 2.62
C PRO A 89 -15.10 18.46 2.57
N GLN A 90 -15.76 18.59 3.72
CA GLN A 90 -17.07 19.27 3.80
C GLN A 90 -17.01 20.71 3.31
N SER A 91 -15.87 21.38 3.48
CA SER A 91 -15.62 22.74 2.98
C SER A 91 -15.52 22.82 1.45
N GLY A 92 -15.39 21.71 0.73
CA GLY A 92 -15.09 21.64 -0.68
C GLY A 92 -13.66 22.04 -1.06
N LYS A 93 -12.82 22.46 -0.10
CA LYS A 93 -11.44 22.89 -0.35
C LYS A 93 -10.51 21.70 -0.35
N LEU A 94 -9.79 21.49 -1.45
CA LEU A 94 -8.82 20.40 -1.61
C LEU A 94 -7.39 20.79 -1.20
N ILE A 95 -7.17 22.06 -0.86
CA ILE A 95 -5.90 22.59 -0.36
C ILE A 95 -6.14 23.07 1.07
N GLY A 96 -5.41 22.50 2.01
CA GLY A 96 -5.49 22.83 3.44
C GLY A 96 -4.30 23.65 3.90
N ASP A 97 -3.75 23.31 5.07
CA ASP A 97 -2.57 23.92 5.66
C ASP A 97 -1.33 23.05 5.42
N TRP A 98 -0.33 23.59 4.74
CA TRP A 98 0.88 22.83 4.41
C TRP A 98 1.71 22.43 5.63
N LYS A 99 1.68 23.21 6.74
CA LYS A 99 2.41 22.88 7.98
C LYS A 99 1.78 21.68 8.68
N ALA A 100 0.46 21.63 8.71
CA ALA A 100 -0.26 20.44 9.19
C ALA A 100 0.02 19.23 8.28
N GLY A 101 0.08 19.47 6.97
CA GLY A 101 0.44 18.43 5.99
C GLY A 101 1.86 17.90 6.16
N ASP A 102 2.83 18.76 6.47
CA ASP A 102 4.21 18.41 6.80
C ASP A 102 4.25 17.44 8.00
N THR A 103 3.61 17.83 9.10
CA THR A 103 3.50 16.97 10.30
C THR A 103 2.90 15.60 9.94
N LEU A 104 1.81 15.56 9.18
CA LEU A 104 1.16 14.32 8.77
C LEU A 104 2.05 13.46 7.86
N ALA A 105 2.84 14.07 6.99
CA ALA A 105 3.72 13.36 6.07
C ALA A 105 4.88 12.64 6.77
N HIS A 106 5.32 13.17 7.92
CA HIS A 106 6.44 12.64 8.71
C HIS A 106 6.01 11.86 9.95
N ASP A 107 4.74 11.97 10.36
CA ASP A 107 4.23 11.23 11.52
C ASP A 107 3.67 9.86 11.14
N GLY A 108 4.16 8.82 11.80
CA GLY A 108 3.68 7.44 11.69
C GLY A 108 2.79 7.00 12.83
N ALA A 109 2.38 7.93 13.69
CA ALA A 109 1.48 7.58 14.78
C ALA A 109 0.07 7.31 14.30
N GLY A 110 -0.67 6.65 15.14
CA GLY A 110 -2.06 6.32 14.86
C GLY A 110 -2.53 5.13 15.67
N ASP A 111 -3.49 4.44 15.10
CA ASP A 111 -4.06 3.24 15.68
C ASP A 111 -3.02 2.12 15.79
N ARG A 112 -3.07 1.41 16.89
CA ARG A 112 -2.32 0.18 17.08
C ARG A 112 -3.22 -0.95 17.56
N ILE A 113 -2.81 -2.16 17.29
CA ILE A 113 -3.45 -3.35 17.86
C ILE A 113 -2.64 -3.77 19.08
N GLN A 114 -3.28 -3.83 20.23
CA GLN A 114 -2.67 -4.31 21.47
C GLN A 114 -3.66 -5.23 22.19
N GLY A 115 -3.24 -6.44 22.53
CA GLY A 115 -4.09 -7.42 23.20
C GLY A 115 -5.38 -7.74 22.43
N GLY A 116 -5.33 -7.79 21.09
CA GLY A 116 -6.48 -8.04 20.23
C GLY A 116 -7.49 -6.87 20.13
N LYS A 117 -7.15 -5.70 20.69
CA LYS A 117 -7.98 -4.49 20.64
C LYS A 117 -7.34 -3.44 19.77
N LEU A 118 -8.17 -2.69 19.03
CA LEU A 118 -7.74 -1.50 18.31
C LEU A 118 -7.75 -0.31 19.28
N GLU A 119 -6.59 0.28 19.48
CA GLU A 119 -6.42 1.47 20.31
C GLU A 119 -5.95 2.64 19.45
N GLN A 120 -6.67 3.75 19.51
CA GLN A 120 -6.21 5.01 18.94
C GLN A 120 -5.48 5.80 20.02
N ARG A 121 -4.18 6.03 19.82
CA ARG A 121 -3.36 6.76 20.80
C ARG A 121 -3.36 8.27 20.57
N ARG A 122 -3.39 8.66 19.29
CA ARG A 122 -3.41 10.04 18.82
C ARG A 122 -3.89 10.07 17.38
N GLU A 123 -3.99 11.24 16.80
CA GLU A 123 -4.35 11.42 15.40
C GLU A 123 -3.41 10.64 14.48
N ASN A 124 -3.98 10.02 13.45
CA ASN A 124 -3.21 9.23 12.50
C ASN A 124 -2.39 10.12 11.58
N GLY A 125 -1.13 9.73 11.35
CA GLY A 125 -0.25 10.32 10.35
C GLY A 125 -0.14 9.46 9.09
N GLY A 126 0.44 10.02 8.05
CA GLY A 126 0.59 9.33 6.75
C GLY A 126 1.93 8.62 6.60
N LEU A 127 2.97 9.07 7.31
CA LEU A 127 4.36 8.58 7.24
C LEU A 127 4.85 8.39 5.78
N CYS A 128 4.62 9.40 4.95
CA CYS A 128 4.87 9.35 3.51
C CYS A 128 6.36 9.15 3.18
N GLN A 129 7.25 9.67 4.04
CA GLN A 129 8.70 9.55 3.90
C GLN A 129 9.20 8.09 3.91
N ASN A 130 8.45 7.14 4.49
CA ASN A 130 8.85 5.74 4.43
C ASN A 130 8.84 5.15 3.02
N CYS A 131 8.11 5.77 2.10
CA CYS A 131 8.00 5.32 0.72
C CYS A 131 8.53 6.35 -0.28
N HIS A 132 8.55 7.64 0.05
CA HIS A 132 8.89 8.74 -0.84
C HIS A 132 10.00 9.62 -0.25
N ALA A 133 10.91 10.10 -1.08
CA ALA A 133 11.70 11.27 -0.74
C ALA A 133 10.80 12.50 -0.84
N LEU A 134 10.74 13.33 0.20
CA LEU A 134 9.85 14.49 0.30
C LEU A 134 10.62 15.79 0.15
N GLU A 135 11.55 16.06 1.03
CA GLU A 135 12.29 17.32 1.09
C GLU A 135 13.69 17.19 0.51
N PRO A 136 14.27 18.28 -0.02
CA PRO A 136 15.65 18.26 -0.46
C PRO A 136 16.62 17.99 0.72
N GLY A 137 17.51 17.02 0.54
CA GLY A 137 18.52 16.69 1.55
C GLY A 137 18.04 15.79 2.69
N GLU A 138 16.81 15.34 2.69
CA GLU A 138 16.35 14.31 3.64
C GLU A 138 17.19 13.03 3.52
N VAL A 139 17.52 12.46 4.68
CA VAL A 139 18.19 11.17 4.79
C VAL A 139 17.22 10.13 5.35
N ASN A 140 17.50 8.85 5.08
CA ASN A 140 16.67 7.72 5.54
C ASN A 140 15.23 7.74 5.01
N VAL A 141 15.08 8.16 3.76
CA VAL A 141 13.79 8.15 3.04
C VAL A 141 13.61 6.88 2.22
N GLY A 142 12.35 6.46 2.04
CA GLY A 142 12.02 5.32 1.21
C GLY A 142 12.13 5.61 -0.29
N ASN A 143 12.25 4.55 -1.07
CA ASN A 143 12.33 4.57 -2.53
C ASN A 143 11.30 3.64 -3.20
N VAL A 144 10.29 3.21 -2.45
CA VAL A 144 9.19 2.38 -2.96
C VAL A 144 8.30 3.17 -3.90
N GLY A 145 8.07 4.45 -3.59
CA GLY A 145 7.36 5.41 -4.42
C GLY A 145 8.33 6.37 -5.14
N PRO A 146 7.85 7.10 -6.16
CA PRO A 146 8.65 8.14 -6.80
C PRO A 146 8.99 9.27 -5.81
N SER A 147 10.12 9.96 -6.03
CA SER A 147 10.42 11.18 -5.29
C SER A 147 9.32 12.22 -5.51
N LEU A 148 8.90 12.86 -4.43
CA LEU A 148 7.95 13.97 -4.42
C LEU A 148 8.65 15.31 -4.21
N THR A 149 10.00 15.31 -4.07
CA THR A 149 10.80 16.53 -3.94
C THR A 149 10.53 17.49 -5.10
N GLY A 150 10.14 18.72 -4.78
CA GLY A 150 9.79 19.72 -5.79
C GLY A 150 8.47 19.46 -6.51
N TYR A 151 7.57 18.67 -5.95
CA TYR A 151 6.32 18.26 -6.61
C TYR A 151 5.50 19.44 -7.13
N GLY A 152 5.22 20.44 -6.28
CA GLY A 152 4.46 21.63 -6.67
C GLY A 152 5.21 22.50 -7.69
N ALA A 153 6.53 22.63 -7.55
CA ALA A 153 7.35 23.36 -8.49
C ALA A 153 7.37 22.72 -9.90
N GLN A 154 7.28 21.39 -9.95
CA GLN A 154 7.32 20.66 -11.23
C GLN A 154 5.93 20.53 -11.88
N ARG A 155 4.88 20.33 -11.08
CA ARG A 155 3.54 20.02 -11.59
C ARG A 155 2.59 21.22 -11.60
N GLY A 156 2.90 22.25 -10.81
CA GLY A 156 2.02 23.40 -10.62
C GLY A 156 0.84 23.08 -9.70
N ASN A 157 -0.13 24.00 -9.71
CA ASN A 157 -1.29 23.99 -8.80
C ASN A 157 -2.62 24.15 -9.53
N SER A 158 -2.70 23.74 -10.81
CA SER A 158 -3.97 23.75 -11.52
C SER A 158 -5.02 22.88 -10.82
N GLU A 159 -6.28 23.18 -10.99
CA GLU A 159 -7.40 22.41 -10.40
C GLU A 159 -7.28 20.91 -10.70
N ALA A 160 -6.88 20.55 -11.91
CA ALA A 160 -6.68 19.17 -12.32
C ALA A 160 -5.57 18.48 -11.51
N ILE A 161 -4.44 19.19 -11.28
CA ILE A 161 -3.32 18.66 -10.46
C ILE A 161 -3.72 18.57 -9.00
N VAL A 162 -4.38 19.57 -8.45
CA VAL A 162 -4.89 19.55 -7.07
C VAL A 162 -5.83 18.36 -6.85
N LYS A 163 -6.80 18.20 -7.73
CA LYS A 163 -7.77 17.10 -7.68
C LYS A 163 -7.08 15.74 -7.79
N TYR A 164 -6.19 15.58 -8.79
CA TYR A 164 -5.42 14.36 -8.95
C TYR A 164 -4.61 14.02 -7.69
N THR A 165 -3.92 15.00 -7.12
CA THR A 165 -3.08 14.81 -5.93
C THR A 165 -3.93 14.38 -4.74
N TYR A 166 -5.07 15.04 -4.53
CA TYR A 166 -6.01 14.70 -3.48
C TYR A 166 -6.51 13.26 -3.62
N GLU A 167 -7.05 12.93 -4.78
CA GLU A 167 -7.64 11.62 -5.06
C GLU A 167 -6.59 10.51 -4.98
N LYS A 168 -5.37 10.78 -5.44
CA LYS A 168 -4.25 9.83 -5.38
C LYS A 168 -3.82 9.51 -3.95
N ILE A 169 -3.80 10.50 -3.05
CA ILE A 169 -3.52 10.30 -1.62
C ILE A 169 -4.72 9.61 -0.96
N TYR A 170 -5.94 10.03 -1.27
CA TYR A 170 -7.15 9.48 -0.67
C TYR A 170 -7.31 7.99 -0.99
N ASN A 171 -7.20 7.63 -2.27
CA ASN A 171 -7.22 6.24 -2.73
C ASN A 171 -6.41 6.07 -4.02
N ALA A 172 -5.16 5.62 -3.87
CA ALA A 172 -4.25 5.43 -4.99
C ALA A 172 -4.79 4.49 -6.09
N TRP A 173 -5.67 3.55 -5.71
CA TRP A 173 -6.24 2.58 -6.62
C TRP A 173 -7.26 3.19 -7.61
N ALA A 174 -7.68 4.43 -7.39
CA ALA A 174 -8.49 5.19 -8.35
C ALA A 174 -7.75 5.50 -9.66
N TYR A 175 -6.41 5.39 -9.65
CA TYR A 175 -5.52 5.65 -10.79
C TYR A 175 -4.65 4.48 -11.19
N LEU A 176 -4.29 3.63 -10.23
CA LEU A 176 -3.48 2.43 -10.48
C LEU A 176 -4.06 1.29 -9.65
N PRO A 177 -4.78 0.35 -10.27
CA PRO A 177 -5.35 -0.80 -9.56
C PRO A 177 -4.28 -1.57 -8.80
N CYS A 178 -4.59 -1.97 -7.57
CA CYS A 178 -3.70 -2.74 -6.70
C CYS A 178 -2.33 -2.10 -6.41
N SER A 179 -2.25 -0.76 -6.49
CA SER A 179 -1.04 -0.03 -6.14
C SER A 179 -0.59 -0.35 -4.71
N ASN A 180 0.73 -0.42 -4.49
CA ASN A 180 1.32 -0.57 -3.16
C ASN A 180 1.13 0.69 -2.27
N MET A 181 0.78 1.84 -2.87
CA MET A 181 0.46 3.04 -2.09
C MET A 181 -0.82 2.81 -1.27
N PRO A 182 -0.78 3.04 0.06
CA PRO A 182 -1.94 2.84 0.93
C PRO A 182 -3.16 3.68 0.51
N ARG A 183 -4.35 3.16 0.78
CA ARG A 183 -5.64 3.83 0.51
C ARG A 183 -6.07 4.64 1.74
N LEU A 184 -5.25 5.62 2.15
CA LEU A 184 -5.32 6.26 3.46
C LEU A 184 -6.68 6.87 3.79
N GLY A 185 -7.30 7.59 2.86
CA GLY A 185 -8.64 8.15 3.05
C GLY A 185 -9.74 7.10 2.95
N ALA A 186 -9.67 6.20 1.98
CA ALA A 186 -10.70 5.19 1.74
C ALA A 186 -10.83 4.18 2.89
N THR A 187 -9.74 3.90 3.60
CA THR A 187 -9.74 3.05 4.81
C THR A 187 -10.16 3.80 6.08
N GLY A 188 -10.32 5.12 6.00
CA GLY A 188 -10.61 5.97 7.16
C GLY A 188 -9.38 6.19 8.07
N HIS A 189 -8.17 5.88 7.59
CA HIS A 189 -6.95 6.16 8.33
C HIS A 189 -6.68 7.66 8.41
N LEU A 190 -6.88 8.38 7.30
CA LEU A 190 -6.85 9.85 7.25
C LEU A 190 -8.25 10.39 6.92
N THR A 191 -8.58 11.52 7.52
CA THR A 191 -9.81 12.26 7.18
C THR A 191 -9.66 12.99 5.83
N PRO A 192 -10.77 13.38 5.18
CA PRO A 192 -10.72 14.22 3.99
C PRO A 192 -9.92 15.52 4.18
N GLU A 193 -10.05 16.15 5.34
CA GLU A 193 -9.36 17.38 5.72
C GLU A 193 -7.84 17.15 5.84
N GLN A 194 -7.42 16.05 6.48
CA GLN A 194 -6.01 15.66 6.58
C GLN A 194 -5.39 15.40 5.20
N VAL A 195 -6.13 14.78 4.30
CA VAL A 195 -5.68 14.61 2.91
C VAL A 195 -5.51 15.96 2.22
N ALA A 196 -6.40 16.93 2.46
CA ALA A 196 -6.24 18.29 1.93
C ALA A 196 -5.00 19.01 2.50
N HIS A 197 -4.63 18.76 3.77
CA HIS A 197 -3.37 19.27 4.34
C HIS A 197 -2.15 18.67 3.63
N LEU A 198 -2.15 17.37 3.34
CA LEU A 198 -1.08 16.73 2.57
C LEU A 198 -0.99 17.26 1.13
N VAL A 199 -2.12 17.56 0.50
CA VAL A 199 -2.12 18.24 -0.83
C VAL A 199 -1.43 19.59 -0.73
N ALA A 200 -1.76 20.39 0.28
CA ALA A 200 -1.11 21.67 0.51
C ALA A 200 0.41 21.50 0.71
N TYR A 201 0.83 20.52 1.51
CA TYR A 201 2.24 20.22 1.73
C TYR A 201 3.00 19.94 0.42
N LEU A 202 2.39 19.19 -0.50
CA LEU A 202 3.01 18.87 -1.78
C LEU A 202 3.02 20.04 -2.78
N ILE A 203 2.01 20.94 -2.73
CA ILE A 203 1.77 21.92 -3.80
C ILE A 203 2.20 23.33 -3.43
N ASP A 204 2.12 23.73 -2.13
CA ASP A 204 2.40 25.09 -1.68
C ASP A 204 3.88 25.46 -1.97
N PRO A 205 4.13 26.59 -2.64
CA PRO A 205 5.51 27.05 -2.89
C PRO A 205 6.35 27.28 -1.64
N GLN A 206 5.71 27.56 -0.50
CA GLN A 206 6.40 27.78 0.79
C GLN A 206 6.70 26.48 1.53
N SER A 207 6.10 25.38 1.11
CA SER A 207 6.33 24.06 1.72
C SER A 207 7.77 23.61 1.54
N ALA A 208 8.28 22.89 2.53
CA ALA A 208 9.64 22.36 2.53
C ALA A 208 9.91 21.44 1.32
N VAL A 209 8.91 20.68 0.84
CA VAL A 209 8.99 19.87 -0.38
C VAL A 209 9.43 20.70 -1.61
N ASN A 210 9.03 21.97 -1.69
CA ASN A 210 9.23 22.82 -2.86
C ASN A 210 10.39 23.82 -2.69
N ARG A 211 11.08 23.79 -1.54
CA ARG A 211 12.27 24.61 -1.33
C ARG A 211 13.43 24.09 -2.19
N ARG A 212 14.17 25.01 -2.80
CA ARG A 212 15.37 24.72 -3.58
C ARG A 212 16.61 24.81 -2.72
#